data_8a94aa53030090458fa70d9a07711209
#
_entry.id   8a94aa53030090458fa70d9a07711209
#
_cell.length_a   1.000
_cell.length_b   1.000
_cell.length_c   1.000
_cell.angle_alpha   90.00
_cell.angle_beta   90.00
_cell.angle_gamma   90.00
#
_symmetry.space_group_name_H-M   'P 1'
#
loop_
_entity.id
_entity.type
_entity.pdbx_description
1 polymer ?
#
loop_
_entity_poly.entity_id
_entity_poly.type
_entity_poly.pdbx_seq_one_letter_code
_entity_poly.pdbx_strand_id
1 'polypeptide(L)'
;MNRVLVPARTGILATWLNRLAPAPPCRRLHLAPPFLLDDYVPRYQTLSSRDEAKKRSLAYAHLRKCNLCPRLCGVNRFETTGMCLIGDKVKVNVVAPHFGEEPCIQGHNGSGAVFMSGCNLRCVFCQNFDIAHQRNGMDLTPEELAEWYMKLQEVGQVHNINIVTPEHVVPQVALSIIHAKQLGLRLPIVYNTSSFDSLESLQLMDGLVDIYLADFKVWKASTAKRLLKTDDYASVAKESIKAMHSQVGDLCFTPDGLAKRGLLIRHLVMPGKEAEGAEIMKWLASEISPDCFVNIMEQYHPDAHVGKAKTTKAHHEKPLAKILGCIEGEEDAATEEARYADLNRTVSERELSVVKQAAYASGLWRFNEPPKHDGFAI
;
A
#
# COMPACT_ATOMS: atom_id res chain seq x y z
N MET A 1 -68.51 55.62 -2.18
CA MET A 1 -68.42 54.20 -2.32
C MET A 1 -67.38 53.92 -3.38
N ASN A 2 -66.13 53.86 -3.04
CA ASN A 2 -65.02 53.59 -3.99
C ASN A 2 -64.48 52.22 -3.68
N ARG A 3 -64.61 51.26 -4.64
CA ARG A 3 -63.96 49.99 -4.60
C ARG A 3 -62.54 50.11 -5.24
N VAL A 4 -61.53 49.86 -4.40
CA VAL A 4 -60.17 49.78 -4.85
C VAL A 4 -59.94 48.33 -5.31
N LEU A 5 -59.58 48.13 -6.59
CA LEU A 5 -59.15 46.89 -7.22
C LEU A 5 -57.66 46.69 -6.89
N VAL A 6 -57.32 45.57 -6.22
CA VAL A 6 -55.94 45.11 -6.04
C VAL A 6 -55.62 44.13 -7.15
N PRO A 7 -54.53 44.31 -7.92
CA PRO A 7 -54.13 43.34 -8.96
C PRO A 7 -53.49 42.10 -8.33
N ALA A 8 -53.94 40.94 -8.78
CA ALA A 8 -53.38 39.63 -8.44
C ALA A 8 -51.94 39.50 -8.98
N ARG A 9 -50.98 39.31 -8.10
CA ARG A 9 -49.65 38.86 -8.48
C ARG A 9 -49.65 37.34 -8.61
N THR A 10 -49.88 36.86 -9.81
CA THR A 10 -49.55 35.50 -10.25
C THR A 10 -48.17 35.54 -10.91
N GLY A 11 -47.21 34.76 -10.40
CA GLY A 11 -45.96 34.51 -11.14
C GLY A 11 -44.67 34.54 -10.33
N ILE A 12 -44.51 33.74 -9.28
CA ILE A 12 -43.21 33.39 -8.72
C ILE A 12 -43.26 32.00 -7.99
N LEU A 13 -43.93 31.03 -8.59
CA LEU A 13 -43.96 29.68 -8.02
C LEU A 13 -43.54 28.58 -9.04
N ALA A 14 -43.13 28.99 -10.27
CA ALA A 14 -42.82 28.05 -11.32
C ALA A 14 -41.31 27.86 -11.61
N THR A 15 -40.40 28.49 -10.88
CA THR A 15 -38.94 28.45 -11.19
C THR A 15 -38.08 27.75 -10.14
N TRP A 16 -38.67 27.11 -9.12
CA TRP A 16 -37.89 26.38 -8.11
C TRP A 16 -37.90 24.86 -8.24
N LEU A 17 -38.59 24.30 -9.22
CA LEU A 17 -38.69 22.83 -9.42
C LEU A 17 -37.74 22.25 -10.46
N ASN A 18 -36.89 23.05 -11.11
CA ASN A 18 -35.99 22.56 -12.17
C ASN A 18 -34.48 22.68 -11.85
N ARG A 19 -34.08 22.64 -10.59
CA ARG A 19 -32.68 22.51 -10.18
C ARG A 19 -32.48 21.42 -9.13
N LEU A 20 -33.14 20.30 -9.27
CA LEU A 20 -32.60 19.05 -8.74
C LEU A 20 -31.70 18.51 -9.85
N ALA A 21 -30.42 18.89 -9.79
CA ALA A 21 -29.40 18.15 -10.52
C ALA A 21 -29.63 16.68 -10.18
N PRO A 22 -29.59 15.76 -11.16
CA PRO A 22 -29.69 14.34 -10.88
C PRO A 22 -28.64 14.04 -9.81
N ALA A 23 -29.07 13.44 -8.72
CA ALA A 23 -28.15 12.95 -7.69
C ALA A 23 -27.07 12.14 -8.39
N PRO A 24 -25.78 12.37 -8.09
CA PRO A 24 -24.71 11.61 -8.73
C PRO A 24 -25.03 10.13 -8.54
N PRO A 25 -24.88 9.30 -9.59
CA PRO A 25 -25.25 7.90 -9.51
C PRO A 25 -24.49 7.25 -8.35
N CYS A 26 -25.25 6.81 -7.40
CA CYS A 26 -25.02 5.79 -6.42
C CYS A 26 -23.62 5.67 -5.81
N ARG A 27 -23.28 6.56 -4.86
CA ARG A 27 -22.08 6.47 -3.98
C ARG A 27 -22.05 5.24 -3.07
N ARG A 28 -23.00 4.31 -3.15
CA ARG A 28 -23.15 3.18 -2.22
C ARG A 28 -23.30 1.81 -2.87
N LEU A 29 -23.02 1.64 -4.17
CA LEU A 29 -23.14 0.32 -4.81
C LEU A 29 -22.14 -0.70 -4.24
N HIS A 30 -20.97 -0.26 -3.77
CA HIS A 30 -20.02 -1.16 -3.11
C HIS A 30 -20.47 -1.61 -1.70
N LEU A 31 -21.49 -0.96 -1.11
CA LEU A 31 -22.15 -1.37 0.14
C LEU A 31 -23.43 -2.18 -0.11
N ALA A 32 -23.64 -2.72 -1.32
CA ALA A 32 -24.73 -3.61 -1.63
C ALA A 32 -24.23 -5.06 -1.78
N PRO A 33 -25.09 -6.10 -1.65
CA PRO A 33 -24.70 -7.44 -2.01
C PRO A 33 -24.17 -7.53 -3.45
N PRO A 34 -23.10 -8.32 -3.72
CA PRO A 34 -22.47 -9.29 -2.82
C PRO A 34 -21.36 -8.72 -1.91
N PHE A 35 -21.13 -7.39 -1.91
CA PHE A 35 -19.98 -6.76 -1.22
C PHE A 35 -20.31 -6.27 0.19
N LEU A 36 -21.57 -6.41 0.65
CA LEU A 36 -21.99 -6.08 1.99
C LEU A 36 -22.02 -7.33 2.86
N LEU A 37 -21.37 -7.25 4.02
CA LEU A 37 -21.37 -8.29 5.06
C LEU A 37 -22.25 -7.83 6.22
N ASP A 38 -23.13 -8.70 6.70
CA ASP A 38 -23.95 -8.41 7.90
C ASP A 38 -23.08 -8.46 9.16
N ASP A 39 -22.18 -9.44 9.23
CA ASP A 39 -21.23 -9.66 10.31
C ASP A 39 -19.93 -10.26 9.77
N TYR A 40 -18.83 -10.14 10.51
CA TYR A 40 -17.54 -10.66 10.07
C TYR A 40 -16.72 -11.23 11.22
N VAL A 41 -16.29 -12.46 11.04
CA VAL A 41 -15.31 -13.11 11.90
C VAL A 41 -13.99 -13.23 11.16
N PRO A 42 -12.86 -12.70 11.70
CA PRO A 42 -11.55 -12.81 11.07
C PRO A 42 -11.16 -14.24 10.74
N ARG A 43 -10.54 -14.44 9.58
CA ARG A 43 -10.24 -15.78 9.04
C ARG A 43 -9.37 -16.61 9.99
N TYR A 44 -8.39 -16.00 10.67
CA TYR A 44 -7.52 -16.69 11.61
C TYR A 44 -8.29 -17.28 12.83
N GLN A 45 -9.45 -16.73 13.18
CA GLN A 45 -10.29 -17.24 14.25
C GLN A 45 -10.86 -18.63 13.93
N THR A 46 -11.07 -18.93 12.65
CA THR A 46 -11.64 -20.19 12.19
C THR A 46 -10.60 -21.30 11.96
N LEU A 47 -9.30 -20.99 12.11
CA LEU A 47 -8.24 -21.99 11.96
C LEU A 47 -8.33 -23.07 13.01
N SER A 48 -8.24 -24.34 12.58
CA SER A 48 -8.12 -25.47 13.48
C SER A 48 -6.73 -25.54 14.14
N SER A 49 -6.63 -26.15 15.31
CA SER A 49 -5.34 -26.39 15.98
C SER A 49 -4.35 -27.17 15.10
N ARG A 50 -4.84 -28.04 14.22
CA ARG A 50 -4.02 -28.77 13.25
C ARG A 50 -3.42 -27.84 12.21
N ASP A 51 -4.22 -26.88 11.68
CA ASP A 51 -3.75 -25.91 10.68
C ASP A 51 -2.76 -24.92 11.30
N GLU A 52 -3.00 -24.48 12.54
CA GLU A 52 -2.05 -23.68 13.29
C GLU A 52 -0.70 -24.39 13.47
N ALA A 53 -0.72 -25.67 13.88
CA ALA A 53 0.50 -26.46 14.03
C ALA A 53 1.27 -26.62 12.71
N LYS A 54 0.55 -26.84 11.60
CA LYS A 54 1.13 -26.89 10.25
C LYS A 54 1.78 -25.56 9.89
N LYS A 55 1.08 -24.43 10.10
CA LYS A 55 1.61 -23.09 9.82
C LYS A 55 2.85 -22.78 10.66
N ARG A 56 2.86 -23.12 11.95
CA ARG A 56 4.05 -22.98 12.81
C ARG A 56 5.24 -23.77 12.26
N SER A 57 5.03 -25.02 11.86
CA SER A 57 6.08 -25.85 11.27
C SER A 57 6.66 -25.25 9.98
N LEU A 58 5.79 -24.77 9.07
CA LEU A 58 6.19 -24.12 7.84
C LEU A 58 6.94 -22.80 8.10
N ALA A 59 6.48 -21.98 9.05
CA ALA A 59 7.13 -20.74 9.42
C ALA A 59 8.58 -20.97 9.87
N TYR A 60 8.80 -21.94 10.75
CA TYR A 60 10.16 -22.30 11.18
C TYR A 60 11.00 -22.93 10.05
N ALA A 61 10.39 -23.68 9.13
CA ALA A 61 11.10 -24.20 7.97
C ALA A 61 11.62 -23.06 7.07
N HIS A 62 10.80 -22.03 6.82
CA HIS A 62 11.20 -20.84 6.09
C HIS A 62 12.29 -20.03 6.79
N LEU A 63 12.29 -19.94 8.12
CA LEU A 63 13.36 -19.26 8.87
C LEU A 63 14.69 -20.02 8.76
N ARG A 64 14.68 -21.37 8.70
CA ARG A 64 15.90 -22.16 8.52
C ARG A 64 16.44 -22.13 7.08
N LYS A 65 15.58 -21.93 6.10
CA LYS A 65 15.97 -21.82 4.68
C LYS A 65 15.08 -20.79 3.99
N CYS A 66 15.56 -19.54 3.95
CA CYS A 66 14.76 -18.40 3.53
C CYS A 66 14.45 -18.42 2.01
N ASN A 67 13.19 -18.70 1.68
CA ASN A 67 12.60 -18.61 0.34
C ASN A 67 11.28 -17.80 0.36
N LEU A 68 11.18 -16.80 1.24
CA LEU A 68 9.97 -16.03 1.55
C LEU A 68 9.57 -15.03 0.47
N CYS A 69 10.49 -14.65 -0.36
CA CYS A 69 10.25 -13.69 -1.42
C CYS A 69 11.07 -14.07 -2.65
N PRO A 70 10.83 -13.47 -3.81
CA PRO A 70 11.52 -13.79 -5.05
C PRO A 70 13.06 -13.60 -5.03
N ARG A 71 13.60 -13.01 -3.94
CA ARG A 71 15.07 -12.93 -3.75
C ARG A 71 15.73 -14.29 -3.46
N LEU A 72 14.97 -15.27 -2.99
CA LEU A 72 15.37 -16.65 -2.76
C LEU A 72 16.73 -16.79 -2.09
N CYS A 73 16.97 -16.06 -1.01
CA CYS A 73 18.30 -15.95 -0.37
C CYS A 73 18.85 -17.30 0.14
N GLY A 74 17.99 -18.25 0.52
CA GLY A 74 18.36 -19.58 0.99
C GLY A 74 19.07 -19.63 2.35
N VAL A 75 19.23 -18.51 3.02
CA VAL A 75 19.96 -18.39 4.30
C VAL A 75 19.18 -18.95 5.47
N ASN A 76 19.90 -19.43 6.49
CA ASN A 76 19.35 -19.71 7.82
C ASN A 76 19.29 -18.39 8.64
N ARG A 77 18.08 -17.91 8.90
CA ARG A 77 17.88 -16.62 9.57
C ARG A 77 18.21 -16.60 11.06
N PHE A 78 18.41 -17.76 11.66
CA PHE A 78 18.93 -17.86 13.01
C PHE A 78 20.46 -17.61 13.07
N GLU A 79 21.16 -17.69 11.95
CA GLU A 79 22.62 -17.56 11.88
C GLU A 79 23.07 -16.32 11.10
N THR A 80 22.31 -15.96 10.06
CA THR A 80 22.67 -14.85 9.17
C THR A 80 21.43 -14.19 8.56
N THR A 81 21.63 -13.16 7.77
CA THR A 81 20.55 -12.41 7.12
C THR A 81 20.63 -12.49 5.60
N GLY A 82 19.48 -12.40 4.93
CA GLY A 82 19.41 -12.26 3.48
C GLY A 82 19.50 -10.79 3.04
N MET A 83 19.03 -10.50 1.82
CA MET A 83 19.05 -9.15 1.22
C MET A 83 18.27 -8.11 2.03
N CYS A 84 17.20 -8.51 2.73
CA CYS A 84 16.42 -7.64 3.61
C CYS A 84 17.16 -7.26 4.90
N LEU A 85 18.22 -7.99 5.25
CA LEU A 85 19.06 -7.81 6.43
C LEU A 85 18.29 -7.99 7.75
N ILE A 86 17.26 -8.86 7.76
CA ILE A 86 16.47 -9.23 8.92
C ILE A 86 16.73 -10.70 9.26
N GLY A 87 16.90 -11.01 10.54
CA GLY A 87 17.12 -12.35 11.07
C GLY A 87 15.83 -13.07 11.46
N ASP A 88 15.89 -13.79 12.58
CA ASP A 88 14.77 -14.54 13.16
C ASP A 88 13.72 -13.65 13.85
N LYS A 89 14.13 -12.50 14.39
CA LYS A 89 13.24 -11.47 14.92
C LYS A 89 12.78 -10.52 13.84
N VAL A 90 11.59 -9.94 14.00
CA VAL A 90 11.15 -8.80 13.17
C VAL A 90 11.77 -7.52 13.70
N LYS A 91 12.03 -6.59 12.80
CA LYS A 91 12.36 -5.22 13.19
C LYS A 91 11.16 -4.32 12.90
N VAL A 92 10.64 -3.66 13.94
CA VAL A 92 9.45 -2.81 13.87
C VAL A 92 9.83 -1.37 14.18
N ASN A 93 9.47 -0.46 13.28
CA ASN A 93 9.76 0.97 13.46
C ASN A 93 8.65 1.68 14.22
N VAL A 94 7.40 1.50 13.82
CA VAL A 94 6.24 2.18 14.40
C VAL A 94 5.12 1.18 14.65
N VAL A 95 4.47 1.33 15.81
CA VAL A 95 3.18 0.69 16.13
C VAL A 95 2.26 1.78 16.67
N ALA A 96 1.25 2.17 15.88
CA ALA A 96 0.32 3.24 16.26
C ALA A 96 -0.99 3.19 15.45
N PRO A 97 -2.09 3.78 15.96
CA PRO A 97 -3.24 4.15 15.13
C PRO A 97 -2.78 5.11 14.03
N HIS A 98 -3.13 4.79 12.78
CA HIS A 98 -2.73 5.56 11.60
C HIS A 98 -3.95 6.05 10.83
N PHE A 99 -3.94 7.33 10.44
CA PHE A 99 -5.04 8.01 9.77
C PHE A 99 -4.71 8.45 8.33
N GLY A 100 -3.71 7.80 7.73
CA GLY A 100 -3.27 8.06 6.35
C GLY A 100 -3.57 6.92 5.37
N GLU A 101 -4.34 5.90 5.78
CA GLU A 101 -4.76 4.81 4.90
C GLU A 101 -6.07 5.16 4.17
N GLU A 102 -6.54 4.28 3.30
CA GLU A 102 -7.83 4.43 2.64
C GLU A 102 -8.97 4.58 3.68
N PRO A 103 -9.94 5.47 3.43
CA PRO A 103 -11.04 5.73 4.38
C PRO A 103 -11.77 4.46 4.85
N CYS A 104 -11.94 3.48 3.97
CA CYS A 104 -12.58 2.20 4.32
C CYS A 104 -11.70 1.27 5.17
N ILE A 105 -10.40 1.52 5.25
CA ILE A 105 -9.44 0.78 6.11
C ILE A 105 -9.30 1.50 7.45
N GLN A 106 -9.03 2.81 7.44
CA GLN A 106 -8.77 3.56 8.67
C GLN A 106 -10.03 3.85 9.50
N GLY A 107 -11.20 4.05 8.84
CA GLY A 107 -12.42 4.46 9.53
C GLY A 107 -12.23 5.71 10.40
N HIS A 108 -12.91 5.75 11.54
CA HIS A 108 -12.88 6.89 12.48
C HIS A 108 -11.84 6.73 13.62
N ASN A 109 -11.42 5.49 13.92
CA ASN A 109 -10.44 5.21 14.99
C ASN A 109 -9.03 4.91 14.46
N GLY A 110 -8.84 4.97 13.15
CA GLY A 110 -7.57 4.67 12.50
C GLY A 110 -7.36 3.19 12.22
N SER A 111 -6.37 2.92 11.38
CA SER A 111 -5.83 1.60 11.12
C SER A 111 -4.70 1.31 12.10
N GLY A 112 -4.66 0.14 12.71
CA GLY A 112 -3.60 -0.26 13.63
C GLY A 112 -2.32 -0.61 12.89
N ALA A 113 -1.57 0.41 12.46
CA ALA A 113 -0.42 0.24 11.61
C ALA A 113 0.80 -0.27 12.37
N VAL A 114 1.44 -1.30 11.81
CA VAL A 114 2.69 -1.89 12.27
C VAL A 114 3.69 -1.83 11.12
N PHE A 115 4.56 -0.84 11.13
CA PHE A 115 5.56 -0.61 10.08
C PHE A 115 6.77 -1.52 10.29
N MET A 116 6.93 -2.51 9.41
CA MET A 116 8.10 -3.39 9.41
C MET A 116 9.29 -2.67 8.80
N SER A 117 10.44 -2.74 9.47
CA SER A 117 11.71 -2.23 8.95
C SER A 117 12.39 -3.23 8.03
N GLY A 118 13.13 -2.70 7.06
CA GLY A 118 13.65 -3.49 5.96
C GLY A 118 12.62 -3.64 4.85
N CYS A 119 13.07 -4.15 3.71
CA CYS A 119 12.23 -4.42 2.56
C CYS A 119 12.96 -5.35 1.59
N ASN A 120 12.23 -6.18 0.86
CA ASN A 120 12.77 -7.03 -0.21
C ASN A 120 12.89 -6.29 -1.56
N LEU A 121 12.30 -5.10 -1.71
CA LEU A 121 12.52 -4.18 -2.81
C LEU A 121 13.51 -3.05 -2.44
N ARG A 122 14.02 -2.37 -3.45
CA ARG A 122 14.94 -1.22 -3.28
C ARG A 122 14.48 -0.06 -4.16
N CYS A 123 13.23 0.38 -3.94
CA CYS A 123 12.61 1.46 -4.68
C CYS A 123 13.41 2.74 -4.56
N VAL A 124 13.77 3.35 -5.70
CA VAL A 124 14.58 4.58 -5.72
C VAL A 124 13.79 5.82 -5.30
N PHE A 125 12.46 5.71 -5.26
CA PHE A 125 11.50 6.74 -4.85
C PHE A 125 10.77 6.39 -3.55
N CYS A 126 11.38 5.58 -2.67
CA CYS A 126 10.74 5.08 -1.47
C CYS A 126 10.40 6.23 -0.50
N GLN A 127 9.11 6.45 -0.24
CA GLN A 127 8.64 7.47 0.72
C GLN A 127 8.94 7.09 2.17
N ASN A 128 9.08 5.79 2.44
CA ASN A 128 9.45 5.25 3.75
C ASN A 128 10.93 4.83 3.78
N PHE A 129 11.83 5.66 3.21
CA PHE A 129 13.23 5.30 3.03
C PHE A 129 13.93 4.95 4.35
N ASP A 130 13.68 5.72 5.40
CA ASP A 130 14.30 5.52 6.72
C ASP A 130 13.88 4.19 7.37
N ILE A 131 12.66 3.74 7.12
CA ILE A 131 12.14 2.47 7.60
C ILE A 131 12.64 1.32 6.72
N ALA A 132 12.40 1.42 5.41
CA ALA A 132 12.64 0.34 4.47
C ALA A 132 14.13 0.10 4.18
N HIS A 133 14.97 1.15 4.16
CA HIS A 133 16.37 1.06 3.77
C HIS A 133 17.35 1.22 4.93
N GLN A 134 17.05 2.03 5.95
CA GLN A 134 17.93 2.25 7.11
C GLN A 134 17.68 1.27 8.26
N ARG A 135 16.52 0.60 8.27
CA ARG A 135 16.16 -0.45 9.26
C ARG A 135 16.17 0.04 10.70
N ASN A 136 15.66 1.24 10.92
CA ASN A 136 15.47 1.76 12.26
C ASN A 136 14.29 1.03 12.95
N GLY A 137 14.40 0.76 14.24
CA GLY A 137 13.30 0.15 15.00
C GLY A 137 13.75 -0.86 16.04
N MET A 138 12.78 -1.47 16.71
CA MET A 138 12.96 -2.48 17.75
C MET A 138 12.98 -3.89 17.16
N ASP A 139 13.83 -4.76 17.66
CA ASP A 139 13.80 -6.19 17.36
C ASP A 139 12.78 -6.86 18.29
N LEU A 140 11.75 -7.46 17.71
CA LEU A 140 10.66 -8.13 18.43
C LEU A 140 10.59 -9.61 18.05
N THR A 141 10.33 -10.45 19.02
CA THR A 141 9.89 -11.84 18.78
C THR A 141 8.45 -11.86 18.27
N PRO A 142 7.97 -12.97 17.71
CA PRO A 142 6.56 -13.10 17.33
C PRO A 142 5.59 -12.88 18.50
N GLU A 143 5.96 -13.31 19.70
CA GLU A 143 5.16 -13.16 20.92
C GLU A 143 5.08 -11.69 21.34
N GLU A 144 6.20 -10.97 21.39
CA GLU A 144 6.25 -9.53 21.67
C GLU A 144 5.47 -8.72 20.63
N LEU A 145 5.52 -9.13 19.36
CA LEU A 145 4.74 -8.51 18.29
C LEU A 145 3.22 -8.73 18.49
N ALA A 146 2.81 -9.91 18.94
CA ALA A 146 1.42 -10.21 19.27
C ALA A 146 0.89 -9.35 20.42
N GLU A 147 1.71 -9.08 21.44
CA GLU A 147 1.34 -8.16 22.53
C GLU A 147 1.09 -6.72 22.02
N TRP A 148 1.84 -6.27 21.01
CA TRP A 148 1.58 -4.99 20.37
C TRP A 148 0.26 -4.96 19.61
N TYR A 149 -0.15 -6.06 18.97
CA TYR A 149 -1.47 -6.15 18.34
C TYR A 149 -2.58 -6.03 19.39
N MET A 150 -2.41 -6.65 20.57
CA MET A 150 -3.36 -6.50 21.68
C MET A 150 -3.45 -5.06 22.18
N LYS A 151 -2.32 -4.35 22.31
CA LYS A 151 -2.32 -2.93 22.68
C LYS A 151 -3.06 -2.05 21.66
N LEU A 152 -2.87 -2.33 20.37
CA LEU A 152 -3.61 -1.63 19.31
C LEU A 152 -5.12 -1.90 19.41
N GLN A 153 -5.54 -3.13 19.73
CA GLN A 153 -6.94 -3.47 19.94
C GLN A 153 -7.52 -2.83 21.19
N GLU A 154 -6.85 -2.96 22.33
CA GLU A 154 -7.41 -2.61 23.64
C GLU A 154 -7.27 -1.14 23.99
N VAL A 155 -6.13 -0.54 23.66
CA VAL A 155 -5.82 0.85 23.96
C VAL A 155 -6.06 1.74 22.76
N GLY A 156 -5.58 1.32 21.58
CA GLY A 156 -5.74 2.08 20.35
C GLY A 156 -7.15 2.03 19.79
N GLN A 157 -7.93 0.99 20.13
CA GLN A 157 -9.32 0.76 19.65
C GLN A 157 -9.47 0.88 18.13
N VAL A 158 -8.44 0.47 17.42
CA VAL A 158 -8.35 0.54 15.96
C VAL A 158 -9.30 -0.44 15.26
N HIS A 159 -9.52 -0.25 13.97
CA HIS A 159 -10.47 -1.08 13.21
C HIS A 159 -9.87 -2.38 12.65
N ASN A 160 -8.56 -2.48 12.58
CA ASN A 160 -7.81 -3.63 12.05
C ASN A 160 -6.38 -3.60 12.57
N ILE A 161 -5.63 -4.69 12.33
CA ILE A 161 -4.16 -4.72 12.45
C ILE A 161 -3.59 -4.67 11.04
N ASN A 162 -2.93 -3.57 10.69
CA ASN A 162 -2.37 -3.32 9.37
C ASN A 162 -0.84 -3.50 9.39
N ILE A 163 -0.38 -4.60 8.82
CA ILE A 163 1.03 -4.99 8.80
C ILE A 163 1.64 -4.46 7.50
N VAL A 164 2.45 -3.42 7.62
CA VAL A 164 3.01 -2.68 6.49
C VAL A 164 4.38 -3.23 6.11
N THR A 165 4.54 -3.61 4.83
CA THR A 165 5.77 -4.21 4.26
C THR A 165 6.16 -5.54 4.93
N PRO A 166 5.27 -6.55 5.02
CA PRO A 166 5.55 -7.79 5.72
C PRO A 166 6.26 -8.86 4.89
N GLU A 167 6.43 -8.69 3.59
CA GLU A 167 6.83 -9.71 2.62
C GLU A 167 8.15 -10.43 2.96
N HIS A 168 9.01 -9.76 3.69
CA HIS A 168 10.32 -10.29 4.10
C HIS A 168 10.33 -10.88 5.52
N VAL A 169 9.20 -10.81 6.24
CA VAL A 169 9.05 -11.28 7.64
C VAL A 169 7.80 -12.14 7.85
N VAL A 170 7.27 -12.73 6.80
CA VAL A 170 6.05 -13.56 6.79
C VAL A 170 6.03 -14.64 7.87
N PRO A 171 7.09 -15.42 8.15
CA PRO A 171 7.07 -16.42 9.22
C PRO A 171 6.80 -15.85 10.59
N GLN A 172 7.47 -14.76 10.92
CA GLN A 172 7.33 -14.10 12.22
C GLN A 172 5.91 -13.50 12.35
N VAL A 173 5.38 -12.93 11.26
CA VAL A 173 4.00 -12.40 11.21
C VAL A 173 2.99 -13.52 11.37
N ALA A 174 3.14 -14.66 10.68
CA ALA A 174 2.25 -15.80 10.84
C ALA A 174 2.24 -16.33 12.28
N LEU A 175 3.42 -16.45 12.90
CA LEU A 175 3.57 -16.88 14.30
C LEU A 175 2.91 -15.88 15.26
N SER A 176 3.09 -14.57 15.04
CA SER A 176 2.51 -13.54 15.90
C SER A 176 0.98 -13.49 15.83
N ILE A 177 0.38 -13.67 14.64
CA ILE A 177 -1.08 -13.72 14.49
C ILE A 177 -1.65 -14.94 15.23
N ILE A 178 -1.02 -16.11 15.08
CA ILE A 178 -1.44 -17.33 15.78
C ILE A 178 -1.32 -17.16 17.30
N HIS A 179 -0.30 -16.46 17.78
CA HIS A 179 -0.15 -16.17 19.20
C HIS A 179 -1.19 -15.13 19.67
N ALA A 180 -1.40 -14.06 18.92
CA ALA A 180 -2.37 -13.02 19.23
C ALA A 180 -3.83 -13.56 19.29
N LYS A 181 -4.17 -14.55 18.45
CA LYS A 181 -5.44 -15.27 18.55
C LYS A 181 -5.62 -15.87 19.95
N GLN A 182 -4.56 -16.48 20.52
CA GLN A 182 -4.62 -17.08 21.86
C GLN A 182 -4.75 -16.03 22.97
N LEU A 183 -4.23 -14.81 22.72
CA LEU A 183 -4.37 -13.67 23.63
C LEU A 183 -5.74 -12.97 23.53
N GLY A 184 -6.57 -13.30 22.53
CA GLY A 184 -7.90 -12.76 22.36
C GLY A 184 -7.99 -11.63 21.30
N LEU A 185 -7.09 -11.59 20.33
CA LEU A 185 -7.22 -10.69 19.18
C LEU A 185 -8.50 -11.02 18.40
N ARG A 186 -9.27 -9.97 18.03
CA ARG A 186 -10.55 -10.09 17.29
C ARG A 186 -10.61 -9.20 16.04
N LEU A 187 -9.60 -8.38 15.81
CA LEU A 187 -9.56 -7.45 14.67
C LEU A 187 -9.13 -8.16 13.38
N PRO A 188 -9.66 -7.76 12.22
CA PRO A 188 -9.19 -8.26 10.94
C PRO A 188 -7.72 -7.87 10.70
N ILE A 189 -7.01 -8.74 9.97
CA ILE A 189 -5.61 -8.54 9.59
C ILE A 189 -5.55 -7.97 8.17
N VAL A 190 -4.93 -6.81 8.03
CA VAL A 190 -4.55 -6.19 6.74
C VAL A 190 -3.08 -6.49 6.46
N TYR A 191 -2.82 -7.09 5.32
CA TYR A 191 -1.48 -7.37 4.80
C TYR A 191 -1.15 -6.35 3.70
N ASN A 192 -0.38 -5.33 4.06
CA ASN A 192 -0.06 -4.17 3.22
C ASN A 192 1.28 -4.39 2.53
N THR A 193 1.23 -4.83 1.27
CA THR A 193 2.37 -5.39 0.53
C THR A 193 2.70 -4.62 -0.74
N SER A 194 3.97 -4.67 -1.13
CA SER A 194 4.43 -4.23 -2.45
C SER A 194 4.09 -5.21 -3.59
N SER A 195 3.43 -6.32 -3.29
CA SER A 195 3.15 -7.45 -4.21
C SER A 195 4.40 -8.17 -4.73
N PHE A 196 5.55 -8.01 -4.07
CA PHE A 196 6.76 -8.77 -4.38
C PHE A 196 6.90 -9.95 -3.40
N ASP A 197 5.86 -10.78 -3.38
CA ASP A 197 5.70 -11.96 -2.53
C ASP A 197 6.00 -13.25 -3.30
N SER A 198 6.42 -14.30 -2.60
CA SER A 198 6.42 -15.65 -3.18
C SER A 198 5.06 -16.33 -2.93
N LEU A 199 4.70 -17.27 -3.79
CA LEU A 199 3.46 -18.05 -3.62
C LEU A 199 3.50 -18.88 -2.34
N GLU A 200 4.67 -19.37 -1.94
CA GLU A 200 4.87 -20.12 -0.69
C GLU A 200 4.58 -19.26 0.54
N SER A 201 5.02 -18.00 0.54
CA SER A 201 4.72 -17.08 1.64
C SER A 201 3.23 -16.72 1.69
N LEU A 202 2.59 -16.50 0.54
CA LEU A 202 1.14 -16.27 0.49
C LEU A 202 0.35 -17.51 0.93
N GLN A 203 0.82 -18.72 0.60
CA GLN A 203 0.20 -19.95 1.10
C GLN A 203 0.33 -20.08 2.63
N LEU A 204 1.47 -19.66 3.21
CA LEU A 204 1.61 -19.58 4.66
C LEU A 204 0.62 -18.61 5.28
N MET A 205 0.35 -17.47 4.64
CA MET A 205 -0.58 -16.45 5.11
C MET A 205 -2.06 -16.74 4.84
N ASP A 206 -2.39 -17.71 3.97
CA ASP A 206 -3.78 -18.09 3.69
C ASP A 206 -4.51 -18.51 4.96
N GLY A 207 -5.72 -17.97 5.18
CA GLY A 207 -6.48 -18.14 6.41
C GLY A 207 -6.01 -17.31 7.62
N LEU A 208 -4.89 -16.53 7.49
CA LEU A 208 -4.43 -15.58 8.49
C LEU A 208 -4.78 -14.13 8.13
N VAL A 209 -4.83 -13.82 6.85
CA VAL A 209 -5.09 -12.48 6.31
C VAL A 209 -6.55 -12.35 5.91
N ASP A 210 -7.14 -11.22 6.25
CA ASP A 210 -8.50 -10.85 5.89
C ASP A 210 -8.53 -9.91 4.69
N ILE A 211 -7.65 -8.93 4.66
CA ILE A 211 -7.56 -7.93 3.60
C ILE A 211 -6.12 -7.89 3.07
N TYR A 212 -5.97 -8.06 1.76
CA TYR A 212 -4.73 -7.71 1.08
C TYR A 212 -4.83 -6.29 0.54
N LEU A 213 -3.92 -5.43 0.97
CA LEU A 213 -3.70 -4.09 0.47
C LEU A 213 -2.44 -4.13 -0.39
N ALA A 214 -2.63 -4.32 -1.70
CA ALA A 214 -1.57 -4.74 -2.61
C ALA A 214 -1.20 -3.64 -3.60
N ASP A 215 0.08 -3.23 -3.61
CA ASP A 215 0.58 -2.27 -4.58
C ASP A 215 0.91 -2.97 -5.91
N PHE A 216 0.48 -2.42 -7.03
CA PHE A 216 1.03 -2.76 -8.34
C PHE A 216 1.78 -1.54 -8.89
N LYS A 217 3.11 -1.53 -8.77
CA LYS A 217 3.91 -0.31 -8.93
C LYS A 217 4.25 0.02 -10.38
N VAL A 218 4.71 -0.96 -11.18
CA VAL A 218 5.17 -0.77 -12.56
C VAL A 218 4.88 -2.01 -13.41
N TRP A 219 4.72 -1.81 -14.73
CA TRP A 219 4.37 -2.87 -15.67
C TRP A 219 5.55 -3.45 -16.42
N LYS A 220 6.53 -2.60 -16.81
CA LYS A 220 7.66 -3.01 -17.66
C LYS A 220 8.85 -3.50 -16.84
N ALA A 221 9.45 -4.60 -17.26
CA ALA A 221 10.66 -5.15 -16.66
C ALA A 221 11.83 -4.14 -16.63
N SER A 222 11.99 -3.33 -17.70
CA SER A 222 13.01 -2.28 -17.75
C SER A 222 12.80 -1.19 -16.72
N THR A 223 11.53 -0.77 -16.49
CA THR A 223 11.16 0.19 -15.46
C THR A 223 11.37 -0.41 -14.07
N ALA A 224 10.96 -1.65 -13.85
CA ALA A 224 11.17 -2.37 -12.60
C ALA A 224 12.67 -2.51 -12.26
N LYS A 225 13.49 -2.93 -13.22
CA LYS A 225 14.96 -3.00 -13.05
C LYS A 225 15.55 -1.65 -12.67
N ARG A 226 15.13 -0.58 -13.34
CA ARG A 226 15.63 0.78 -13.07
C ARG A 226 15.18 1.29 -11.72
N LEU A 227 13.88 1.16 -11.37
CA LEU A 227 13.26 1.84 -10.25
C LEU A 227 13.14 0.98 -8.98
N LEU A 228 12.95 -0.35 -9.10
CA LEU A 228 12.74 -1.28 -7.99
C LEU A 228 13.95 -2.20 -7.73
N LYS A 229 14.96 -2.16 -8.63
CA LYS A 229 16.17 -2.99 -8.58
C LYS A 229 15.90 -4.50 -8.73
N THR A 230 14.89 -4.82 -9.56
CA THR A 230 14.55 -6.17 -9.99
C THR A 230 13.80 -6.08 -11.31
N ASP A 231 14.00 -7.01 -12.25
CA ASP A 231 13.36 -7.00 -13.57
C ASP A 231 12.13 -7.93 -13.64
N ASP A 232 11.97 -8.81 -12.68
CA ASP A 232 10.85 -9.75 -12.55
C ASP A 232 9.64 -9.22 -11.77
N TYR A 233 9.68 -7.98 -11.27
CA TYR A 233 8.62 -7.43 -10.41
C TYR A 233 7.20 -7.58 -11.00
N ALA A 234 7.02 -7.22 -12.27
CA ALA A 234 5.67 -7.21 -12.85
C ALA A 234 5.08 -8.63 -13.02
N SER A 235 5.92 -9.64 -13.33
CA SER A 235 5.48 -11.04 -13.39
C SER A 235 5.12 -11.56 -12.00
N VAL A 236 5.98 -11.31 -11.02
CA VAL A 236 5.74 -11.69 -9.61
C VAL A 236 4.48 -11.02 -9.06
N ALA A 237 4.32 -9.71 -9.26
CA ALA A 237 3.15 -8.98 -8.76
C ALA A 237 1.84 -9.54 -9.35
N LYS A 238 1.83 -9.92 -10.63
CA LYS A 238 0.66 -10.54 -11.25
C LYS A 238 0.29 -11.88 -10.60
N GLU A 239 1.27 -12.73 -10.36
CA GLU A 239 1.05 -14.02 -9.71
C GLU A 239 0.62 -13.85 -8.25
N SER A 240 1.28 -12.96 -7.51
CA SER A 240 0.96 -12.65 -6.12
C SER A 240 -0.47 -12.10 -5.98
N ILE A 241 -0.85 -11.14 -6.81
CA ILE A 241 -2.19 -10.52 -6.76
C ILE A 241 -3.27 -11.54 -7.12
N LYS A 242 -3.04 -12.42 -8.12
CA LYS A 242 -3.96 -13.53 -8.44
C LYS A 242 -4.13 -14.46 -7.23
N ALA A 243 -3.04 -14.83 -6.58
CA ALA A 243 -3.09 -15.67 -5.38
C ALA A 243 -3.83 -14.99 -4.22
N MET A 244 -3.54 -13.72 -3.96
CA MET A 244 -4.24 -12.93 -2.95
C MET A 244 -5.74 -12.87 -3.21
N HIS A 245 -6.16 -12.55 -4.44
CA HIS A 245 -7.57 -12.51 -4.82
C HIS A 245 -8.24 -13.87 -4.66
N SER A 246 -7.57 -14.95 -5.06
CA SER A 246 -8.12 -16.31 -4.90
C SER A 246 -8.38 -16.70 -3.43
N GLN A 247 -7.61 -16.13 -2.48
CA GLN A 247 -7.78 -16.39 -1.05
C GLN A 247 -8.91 -15.59 -0.40
N VAL A 248 -9.09 -14.32 -0.78
CA VAL A 248 -9.99 -13.40 -0.08
C VAL A 248 -11.12 -12.84 -0.94
N GLY A 249 -11.02 -12.91 -2.26
CA GLY A 249 -12.00 -12.36 -3.21
C GLY A 249 -12.00 -10.85 -3.30
N ASP A 250 -13.08 -10.30 -3.84
CA ASP A 250 -13.29 -8.86 -3.93
C ASP A 250 -13.54 -8.21 -2.57
N LEU A 251 -13.20 -6.92 -2.46
CA LEU A 251 -13.30 -6.20 -1.18
C LEU A 251 -14.74 -6.09 -0.71
N CYS A 252 -15.00 -6.51 0.53
CA CYS A 252 -16.29 -6.51 1.19
C CYS A 252 -16.27 -5.66 2.46
N PHE A 253 -17.42 -5.06 2.77
CA PHE A 253 -17.60 -4.05 3.82
C PHE A 253 -18.70 -4.46 4.79
N THR A 254 -18.64 -3.93 6.00
CA THR A 254 -19.76 -3.89 6.94
C THR A 254 -20.61 -2.62 6.69
N PRO A 255 -21.85 -2.53 7.24
CA PRO A 255 -22.76 -1.41 6.99
C PRO A 255 -22.20 -0.04 7.40
N ASP A 256 -21.22 0.02 8.29
CA ASP A 256 -20.49 1.22 8.68
C ASP A 256 -19.46 1.70 7.64
N GLY A 257 -19.32 0.96 6.52
CA GLY A 257 -18.40 1.28 5.43
C GLY A 257 -16.96 0.82 5.64
N LEU A 258 -16.70 0.04 6.70
CA LEU A 258 -15.37 -0.49 6.96
C LEU A 258 -15.13 -1.77 6.16
N ALA A 259 -13.99 -1.85 5.50
CA ALA A 259 -13.55 -3.06 4.83
C ALA A 259 -13.20 -4.14 5.86
N LYS A 260 -13.64 -5.37 5.61
CA LYS A 260 -13.40 -6.51 6.51
C LYS A 260 -12.70 -7.67 5.83
N ARG A 261 -12.91 -7.87 4.53
CA ARG A 261 -12.31 -8.96 3.76
C ARG A 261 -12.14 -8.55 2.32
N GLY A 262 -11.11 -9.04 1.66
CA GLY A 262 -10.95 -8.94 0.22
C GLY A 262 -9.66 -8.25 -0.21
N LEU A 263 -9.55 -8.04 -1.53
CA LEU A 263 -8.40 -7.41 -2.16
C LEU A 263 -8.69 -5.93 -2.47
N LEU A 264 -7.79 -5.06 -2.04
CA LEU A 264 -7.70 -3.66 -2.44
C LEU A 264 -6.37 -3.45 -3.16
N ILE A 265 -6.43 -2.99 -4.40
CA ILE A 265 -5.23 -2.67 -5.19
C ILE A 265 -4.89 -1.20 -5.08
N ARG A 266 -3.61 -0.90 -4.89
CA ARG A 266 -3.07 0.45 -4.97
C ARG A 266 -2.15 0.60 -6.18
N HIS A 267 -2.31 1.68 -6.91
CA HIS A 267 -1.41 2.06 -7.99
C HIS A 267 -0.99 3.51 -7.83
N LEU A 268 0.28 3.73 -7.49
CA LEU A 268 0.88 5.06 -7.45
C LEU A 268 1.25 5.49 -8.87
N VAL A 269 0.53 6.47 -9.40
CA VAL A 269 0.87 7.06 -10.70
C VAL A 269 2.18 7.81 -10.56
N MET A 270 3.10 7.56 -11.47
CA MET A 270 4.43 8.21 -11.47
C MET A 270 4.65 8.99 -12.76
N PRO A 271 5.42 10.08 -12.72
CA PRO A 271 5.70 10.90 -13.89
C PRO A 271 6.22 10.09 -15.08
N GLY A 272 5.58 10.23 -16.26
CA GLY A 272 5.95 9.54 -17.48
C GLY A 272 5.73 8.01 -17.46
N LYS A 273 4.89 7.51 -16.54
CA LYS A 273 4.55 6.08 -16.42
C LYS A 273 3.05 5.82 -16.59
N GLU A 274 2.27 6.80 -17.01
CA GLU A 274 0.83 6.69 -17.21
C GLU A 274 0.42 5.56 -18.16
N ALA A 275 1.22 5.28 -19.19
CA ALA A 275 0.98 4.17 -20.11
C ALA A 275 1.13 2.79 -19.40
N GLU A 276 2.06 2.66 -18.46
CA GLU A 276 2.22 1.45 -17.64
C GLU A 276 1.05 1.30 -16.66
N GLY A 277 0.59 2.41 -16.05
CA GLY A 277 -0.60 2.42 -15.22
C GLY A 277 -1.86 2.00 -15.98
N ALA A 278 -2.02 2.46 -17.22
CA ALA A 278 -3.14 2.04 -18.08
C ALA A 278 -3.14 0.53 -18.36
N GLU A 279 -1.98 -0.09 -18.61
CA GLU A 279 -1.87 -1.55 -18.80
C GLU A 279 -2.18 -2.32 -17.49
N ILE A 280 -1.78 -1.79 -16.33
CA ILE A 280 -2.14 -2.36 -15.03
C ILE A 280 -3.67 -2.36 -14.86
N MET A 281 -4.36 -1.26 -15.15
CA MET A 281 -5.83 -1.19 -15.02
C MET A 281 -6.55 -2.18 -15.92
N LYS A 282 -6.13 -2.30 -17.19
CA LYS A 282 -6.65 -3.30 -18.13
C LYS A 282 -6.48 -4.72 -17.58
N TRP A 283 -5.29 -5.02 -17.10
CA TRP A 283 -4.97 -6.34 -16.56
C TRP A 283 -5.81 -6.67 -15.31
N LEU A 284 -6.00 -5.72 -14.41
CA LEU A 284 -6.84 -5.91 -13.22
C LEU A 284 -8.27 -6.28 -13.60
N ALA A 285 -8.87 -5.55 -14.56
CA ALA A 285 -10.23 -5.81 -15.01
C ALA A 285 -10.39 -7.17 -15.69
N SER A 286 -9.40 -7.60 -16.51
CA SER A 286 -9.49 -8.83 -17.31
C SER A 286 -9.05 -10.09 -16.53
N GLU A 287 -8.07 -9.98 -15.66
CA GLU A 287 -7.39 -11.13 -15.06
C GLU A 287 -7.68 -11.33 -13.56
N ILE A 288 -8.18 -10.30 -12.87
CA ILE A 288 -8.52 -10.37 -11.47
C ILE A 288 -10.05 -10.34 -11.31
N SER A 289 -10.66 -9.17 -11.49
CA SER A 289 -12.10 -9.00 -11.36
C SER A 289 -12.52 -7.64 -11.93
N PRO A 290 -13.64 -7.54 -12.65
CA PRO A 290 -14.24 -6.25 -12.99
C PRO A 290 -14.72 -5.48 -11.74
N ASP A 291 -14.93 -6.20 -10.62
CA ASP A 291 -15.35 -5.68 -9.32
C ASP A 291 -14.15 -5.39 -8.38
N CYS A 292 -12.93 -5.44 -8.91
CA CYS A 292 -11.72 -5.13 -8.14
C CYS A 292 -11.79 -3.70 -7.59
N PHE A 293 -11.52 -3.54 -6.28
CA PHE A 293 -11.47 -2.23 -5.64
C PHE A 293 -10.08 -1.62 -5.82
N VAL A 294 -10.01 -0.43 -6.44
CA VAL A 294 -8.73 0.18 -6.82
C VAL A 294 -8.57 1.57 -6.23
N ASN A 295 -7.42 1.84 -5.65
CA ASN A 295 -6.96 3.18 -5.31
C ASN A 295 -5.89 3.64 -6.31
N ILE A 296 -6.26 4.58 -7.21
CA ILE A 296 -5.35 5.23 -8.14
C ILE A 296 -4.81 6.48 -7.45
N MET A 297 -3.56 6.40 -6.97
CA MET A 297 -2.95 7.40 -6.10
C MET A 297 -2.20 8.45 -6.91
N GLU A 298 -2.44 9.73 -6.60
CA GLU A 298 -1.80 10.89 -7.22
C GLU A 298 -0.69 11.51 -6.36
N GLN A 299 -0.55 11.06 -5.12
CA GLN A 299 0.33 11.66 -4.10
C GLN A 299 1.81 11.31 -4.29
N TYR A 300 2.25 11.05 -5.52
CA TYR A 300 3.67 10.89 -5.80
C TYR A 300 4.43 12.19 -5.55
N HIS A 301 5.50 12.13 -4.81
CA HIS A 301 6.51 13.18 -4.73
C HIS A 301 7.92 12.56 -4.82
N PRO A 302 8.90 13.32 -5.32
CA PRO A 302 10.30 12.90 -5.36
C PRO A 302 10.84 12.67 -3.96
N ASP A 303 11.44 11.50 -3.72
CA ASP A 303 12.03 11.14 -2.42
C ASP A 303 13.18 10.15 -2.59
N ALA A 304 13.80 9.75 -1.48
CA ALA A 304 14.90 8.80 -1.39
C ALA A 304 16.09 9.17 -2.30
N HIS A 305 16.19 8.59 -3.49
CA HIS A 305 17.29 8.82 -4.42
C HIS A 305 16.93 9.75 -5.58
N VAL A 306 15.68 10.12 -5.74
CA VAL A 306 15.19 10.97 -6.83
C VAL A 306 15.62 12.40 -6.58
N GLY A 307 16.16 13.09 -7.59
CA GLY A 307 16.62 14.47 -7.50
C GLY A 307 17.95 14.69 -6.78
N LYS A 308 18.52 13.66 -6.12
CA LYS A 308 19.83 13.79 -5.46
C LYS A 308 20.96 13.77 -6.48
N ALA A 309 22.00 14.53 -6.20
CA ALA A 309 23.21 14.56 -7.02
C ALA A 309 23.83 13.17 -7.19
N LYS A 310 24.37 12.88 -8.36
CA LYS A 310 25.22 11.70 -8.56
C LYS A 310 26.50 11.93 -7.78
N THR A 311 26.71 11.26 -6.66
CA THR A 311 28.02 11.22 -6.01
C THR A 311 28.96 10.47 -6.95
N THR A 312 29.68 11.19 -7.78
CA THR A 312 30.90 10.66 -8.38
C THR A 312 31.86 10.38 -7.21
N LYS A 313 32.27 9.14 -7.03
CA LYS A 313 33.45 8.84 -6.22
C LYS A 313 34.62 9.50 -6.94
N ALA A 314 34.80 10.79 -6.74
CA ALA A 314 36.09 11.41 -6.97
C ALA A 314 37.03 10.74 -5.98
N HIS A 315 37.99 9.98 -6.47
CA HIS A 315 39.17 9.62 -5.70
C HIS A 315 39.67 10.90 -5.06
N HIS A 316 39.69 10.95 -3.72
CA HIS A 316 40.32 11.98 -2.96
C HIS A 316 41.84 11.90 -3.13
N GLU A 317 42.33 12.26 -4.29
CA GLU A 317 43.63 12.85 -4.45
C GLU A 317 43.38 14.32 -4.76
N LYS A 318 43.33 15.15 -3.71
CA LYS A 318 43.48 16.62 -3.92
C LYS A 318 44.82 16.80 -4.55
N PRO A 319 44.95 17.38 -5.79
CA PRO A 319 46.22 17.69 -6.37
C PRO A 319 46.99 18.56 -5.41
N LEU A 320 48.23 18.20 -5.09
CA LEU A 320 49.11 18.95 -4.19
C LEU A 320 49.17 20.45 -4.54
N ALA A 321 48.98 20.80 -5.80
CA ALA A 321 48.95 22.16 -6.34
C ALA A 321 47.78 23.02 -5.75
N LYS A 322 46.64 22.43 -5.35
CA LYS A 322 45.53 23.17 -4.74
C LYS A 322 45.78 23.49 -3.26
N ILE A 323 46.71 22.78 -2.62
CA ILE A 323 47.11 22.99 -1.21
C ILE A 323 48.09 24.17 -1.13
N LEU A 324 48.78 24.54 -2.23
CA LEU A 324 49.81 25.60 -2.28
C LEU A 324 49.31 26.95 -2.80
N GLY A 325 48.00 27.11 -3.08
CA GLY A 325 47.39 28.39 -3.44
C GLY A 325 47.86 29.02 -4.76
N CYS A 326 48.36 28.20 -5.70
CA CYS A 326 49.03 28.71 -6.91
C CYS A 326 48.17 28.75 -8.19
N ILE A 327 46.86 28.40 -8.11
CA ILE A 327 45.97 28.45 -9.29
C ILE A 327 44.58 28.95 -8.86
N GLU A 328 44.24 30.18 -9.23
CA GLU A 328 42.85 30.64 -9.36
C GLU A 328 42.32 30.05 -10.67
N GLY A 329 41.67 28.91 -10.59
CA GLY A 329 40.94 28.34 -11.73
C GLY A 329 39.48 28.66 -11.54
N GLU A 330 38.85 29.23 -12.58
CA GLU A 330 37.41 29.32 -12.74
C GLU A 330 36.80 27.94 -12.41
N GLU A 331 35.93 27.89 -11.41
CA GLU A 331 35.11 26.70 -11.14
C GLU A 331 34.13 26.58 -12.32
N ASP A 332 34.47 25.75 -13.30
CA ASP A 332 33.47 25.20 -14.20
C ASP A 332 32.39 24.55 -13.31
N ALA A 333 31.26 25.25 -13.20
CA ALA A 333 30.07 24.72 -12.58
C ALA A 333 29.58 23.52 -13.42
N ALA A 334 30.20 22.38 -13.20
CA ALA A 334 29.70 21.11 -13.73
C ALA A 334 28.27 20.98 -13.22
N THR A 335 27.29 21.10 -14.11
CA THR A 335 25.89 20.88 -13.83
C THR A 335 25.78 19.46 -13.33
N GLU A 336 25.65 19.30 -12.00
CA GLU A 336 25.45 17.98 -11.38
C GLU A 336 24.12 17.41 -11.88
N GLU A 337 24.20 16.43 -12.75
CA GLU A 337 23.03 15.75 -13.30
C GLU A 337 22.28 15.04 -12.18
N ALA A 338 21.05 15.48 -11.90
CA ALA A 338 20.21 14.89 -10.86
C ALA A 338 19.87 13.43 -11.20
N ARG A 339 19.96 12.55 -10.20
CA ARG A 339 19.54 11.14 -10.35
C ARG A 339 18.05 11.09 -10.60
N TYR A 340 17.62 10.27 -11.59
CA TYR A 340 16.19 10.08 -11.92
C TYR A 340 15.47 11.40 -12.20
N ALA A 341 16.09 12.31 -12.93
CA ALA A 341 15.57 13.65 -13.24
C ALA A 341 14.15 13.61 -13.87
N ASP A 342 13.86 12.60 -14.67
CA ASP A 342 12.54 12.35 -15.27
C ASP A 342 11.44 12.12 -14.23
N LEU A 343 11.77 11.66 -13.02
CA LEU A 343 10.86 11.46 -11.90
C LEU A 343 10.89 12.59 -10.88
N ASN A 344 11.78 13.59 -11.05
CA ASN A 344 11.96 14.66 -10.08
C ASN A 344 10.93 15.78 -10.25
N ARG A 345 9.66 15.41 -10.26
CA ARG A 345 8.48 16.29 -10.32
C ARG A 345 7.24 15.57 -9.80
N THR A 346 6.19 16.31 -9.54
CA THR A 346 4.87 15.75 -9.24
C THR A 346 4.21 15.18 -10.50
N VAL A 347 3.18 14.36 -10.32
CA VAL A 347 2.33 13.85 -11.39
C VAL A 347 1.47 14.99 -11.93
N SER A 348 1.28 15.03 -13.24
CA SER A 348 0.36 15.97 -13.89
C SER A 348 -1.07 15.41 -13.92
N GLU A 349 -2.07 16.31 -13.96
CA GLU A 349 -3.48 15.92 -14.13
C GLU A 349 -3.72 15.06 -15.38
N ARG A 350 -2.97 15.34 -16.47
CA ARG A 350 -3.03 14.55 -17.70
C ARG A 350 -2.60 13.10 -17.47
N GLU A 351 -1.46 12.89 -16.78
CA GLU A 351 -0.95 11.53 -16.49
C GLU A 351 -1.93 10.76 -15.61
N LEU A 352 -2.47 11.40 -14.58
CA LEU A 352 -3.50 10.82 -13.73
C LEU A 352 -4.79 10.48 -14.54
N SER A 353 -5.24 11.39 -15.38
CA SER A 353 -6.43 11.22 -16.22
C SER A 353 -6.31 10.03 -17.17
N VAL A 354 -5.13 9.81 -17.78
CA VAL A 354 -4.88 8.66 -18.66
C VAL A 354 -5.12 7.34 -17.93
N VAL A 355 -4.61 7.20 -16.70
CA VAL A 355 -4.77 5.97 -15.91
C VAL A 355 -6.22 5.79 -15.49
N LYS A 356 -6.89 6.85 -15.00
CA LYS A 356 -8.30 6.82 -14.61
C LYS A 356 -9.22 6.46 -15.81
N GLN A 357 -8.99 7.05 -16.97
CA GLN A 357 -9.75 6.75 -18.19
C GLN A 357 -9.56 5.30 -18.62
N ALA A 358 -8.33 4.77 -18.56
CA ALA A 358 -8.06 3.37 -18.87
C ALA A 358 -8.78 2.42 -17.89
N ALA A 359 -8.86 2.76 -16.61
CA ALA A 359 -9.59 1.99 -15.62
C ALA A 359 -11.09 1.94 -15.94
N TYR A 360 -11.74 3.08 -16.18
CA TYR A 360 -13.15 3.14 -16.55
C TYR A 360 -13.43 2.42 -17.88
N ALA A 361 -12.59 2.64 -18.90
CA ALA A 361 -12.74 1.99 -20.21
C ALA A 361 -12.59 0.47 -20.15
N SER A 362 -11.87 -0.05 -19.15
CA SER A 362 -11.71 -1.49 -18.89
C SER A 362 -12.85 -2.10 -18.06
N GLY A 363 -13.82 -1.29 -17.61
CA GLY A 363 -14.97 -1.74 -16.83
C GLY A 363 -14.77 -1.72 -15.31
N LEU A 364 -13.64 -1.24 -14.79
CA LEU A 364 -13.48 -1.01 -13.36
C LEU A 364 -14.39 0.14 -12.90
N TRP A 365 -15.05 -0.04 -11.77
CA TRP A 365 -16.04 0.91 -11.26
C TRP A 365 -15.98 1.16 -9.77
N ARG A 366 -15.17 0.39 -9.02
CA ARG A 366 -15.00 0.48 -7.57
C ARG A 366 -13.68 1.17 -7.25
N PHE A 367 -13.75 2.46 -6.93
CA PHE A 367 -12.57 3.26 -6.64
C PHE A 367 -12.59 3.83 -5.23
N ASN A 368 -11.40 3.96 -4.65
CA ASN A 368 -11.21 4.80 -3.48
C ASN A 368 -11.34 6.26 -3.90
N GLU A 369 -12.43 6.91 -3.48
CA GLU A 369 -12.58 8.35 -3.65
C GLU A 369 -12.00 9.03 -2.40
N PRO A 370 -11.07 9.98 -2.56
CA PRO A 370 -10.62 10.78 -1.44
C PRO A 370 -11.83 11.53 -0.84
N PRO A 371 -11.88 11.72 0.48
CA PRO A 371 -12.93 12.53 1.08
C PRO A 371 -12.90 13.91 0.40
N LYS A 372 -14.07 14.36 -0.07
CA LYS A 372 -14.20 15.75 -0.53
C LYS A 372 -13.99 16.61 0.70
N HIS A 373 -12.83 17.19 0.83
CA HIS A 373 -12.65 18.31 1.74
C HIS A 373 -13.45 19.48 1.16
N ASP A 374 -14.59 19.76 1.74
CA ASP A 374 -15.18 21.08 1.65
C ASP A 374 -14.13 21.98 2.30
N GLY A 375 -13.34 22.67 1.46
CA GLY A 375 -12.21 23.43 1.90
C GLY A 375 -12.65 24.36 3.03
N PHE A 376 -12.00 24.28 4.16
CA PHE A 376 -11.99 25.38 5.11
C PHE A 376 -11.33 26.55 4.38
N ALA A 377 -12.13 27.46 3.86
CA ALA A 377 -11.64 28.78 3.51
C ALA A 377 -11.19 29.43 4.82
N ILE A 378 -9.87 29.57 4.99
CA ILE A 378 -9.27 30.42 6.02
C ILE A 378 -9.35 31.87 5.53
#